data_43ce8a8155d392f98f951cc1a6988dc5
#
_entry.id   43ce8a8155d392f98f951cc1a6988dc5
#
_cell.length_a   1.000
_cell.length_b   1.000
_cell.length_c   1.000
_cell.angle_alpha   90.00
_cell.angle_beta   90.00
_cell.angle_gamma   90.00
#
_symmetry.space_group_name_H-M   'P 1'
#
loop_
_entity.id
_entity.type
_entity.pdbx_description
1 polymer ?
#
loop_
_entity_poly.entity_id
_entity_poly.type
_entity_poly.pdbx_seq_one_letter_code
_entity_poly.pdbx_strand_id
1 'polypeptide(L)'
;MATVTSELVWLLALLRTFDLNHTHPASLYCDSKAALYIAANPVFHERTKHIEVDCHYIRSKIQAGVIKTFHVPTRHQIADFFTKALGYKQFYFLLSKMNMINIYSSSWEGVLKQLNIEIIRANIEKPL
;
A
#
# COMPACT_ATOMS: atom_id res chain seq x y z
N MET A 1 10.21 -4.90 -1.50
CA MET A 1 9.69 -4.19 -2.70
C MET A 1 9.70 -5.08 -3.94
N ALA A 2 10.78 -5.78 -4.27
CA ALA A 2 10.86 -6.61 -5.49
C ALA A 2 9.74 -7.65 -5.58
N THR A 3 9.48 -8.42 -4.52
CA THR A 3 8.38 -9.39 -4.45
C THR A 3 7.03 -8.75 -4.79
N VAL A 4 6.70 -7.62 -4.16
CA VAL A 4 5.44 -6.91 -4.44
C VAL A 4 5.37 -6.39 -5.86
N THR A 5 6.51 -5.96 -6.42
CA THR A 5 6.60 -5.55 -7.84
C THR A 5 6.31 -6.72 -8.77
N SER A 6 6.83 -7.93 -8.46
CA SER A 6 6.54 -9.14 -9.24
C SER A 6 5.06 -9.50 -9.21
N GLU A 7 4.42 -9.43 -8.04
CA GLU A 7 2.98 -9.66 -7.89
C GLU A 7 2.15 -8.65 -8.67
N LEU A 8 2.53 -7.37 -8.64
CA LEU A 8 1.85 -6.33 -9.42
C LEU A 8 1.97 -6.58 -10.93
N VAL A 9 3.16 -6.98 -11.40
CA VAL A 9 3.38 -7.29 -12.82
C VAL A 9 2.54 -8.50 -13.24
N TRP A 10 2.51 -9.55 -12.41
CA TRP A 10 1.66 -10.72 -12.65
C TRP A 10 0.17 -10.35 -12.67
N LEU A 11 -0.28 -9.56 -11.71
CA LEU A 11 -1.68 -9.12 -11.63
C LEU A 11 -2.08 -8.29 -12.85
N LEU A 12 -1.21 -7.38 -13.31
CA LEU A 12 -1.44 -6.60 -14.52
C LEU A 12 -1.52 -7.50 -15.76
N ALA A 13 -0.69 -8.54 -15.84
CA ALA A 13 -0.77 -9.52 -16.92
C ALA A 13 -2.09 -10.30 -16.88
N LEU A 14 -2.53 -10.71 -15.68
CA LEU A 14 -3.82 -11.39 -15.48
C LEU A 14 -4.99 -10.49 -15.91
N LEU A 15 -5.01 -9.21 -15.51
CA LEU A 15 -6.06 -8.27 -15.91
C LEU A 15 -6.15 -8.11 -17.43
N ARG A 16 -5.03 -8.14 -18.13
CA ARG A 16 -5.00 -8.11 -19.60
C ARG A 16 -5.68 -9.32 -20.24
N THR A 17 -5.61 -10.49 -19.62
CA THR A 17 -6.30 -11.70 -20.12
C THR A 17 -7.83 -11.59 -20.04
N PHE A 18 -8.33 -10.69 -19.19
CA PHE A 18 -9.75 -10.36 -19.07
C PHE A 18 -10.15 -9.11 -19.86
N ASP A 19 -9.30 -8.65 -20.81
CA ASP A 19 -9.49 -7.41 -21.58
C ASP A 19 -9.60 -6.13 -20.70
N LEU A 20 -9.20 -6.21 -19.46
CA LEU A 20 -9.12 -5.08 -18.53
C LEU A 20 -7.77 -4.38 -18.70
N ASN A 21 -7.68 -3.50 -19.68
CA ASN A 21 -6.46 -2.76 -19.96
C ASN A 21 -6.27 -1.60 -18.96
N HIS A 22 -5.27 -1.73 -18.10
CA HIS A 22 -4.87 -0.66 -17.20
C HIS A 22 -3.78 0.19 -17.85
N THR A 23 -4.11 1.44 -18.16
CA THR A 23 -3.24 2.38 -18.90
C THR A 23 -2.30 3.18 -17.99
N HIS A 24 -2.61 3.25 -16.69
CA HIS A 24 -1.81 4.02 -15.73
C HIS A 24 -0.82 3.12 -14.98
N PRO A 25 0.34 3.67 -14.53
CA PRO A 25 1.25 2.95 -13.65
C PRO A 25 0.58 2.49 -12.36
N ALA A 26 0.84 1.26 -11.92
CA ALA A 26 0.37 0.78 -10.63
C ALA A 26 1.09 1.51 -9.50
N SER A 27 0.34 2.04 -8.53
CA SER A 27 0.88 2.78 -7.40
C SER A 27 1.39 1.84 -6.31
N LEU A 28 2.70 1.90 -6.01
CA LEU A 28 3.35 1.13 -4.95
C LEU A 28 3.70 2.04 -3.77
N TYR A 29 3.03 1.86 -2.64
CA TYR A 29 3.25 2.65 -1.42
C TYR A 29 4.23 1.94 -0.48
N CYS A 30 5.24 2.68 0.00
CA CYS A 30 6.24 2.19 0.94
C CYS A 30 6.48 3.20 2.06
N ASP A 31 6.56 2.71 3.30
CA ASP A 31 6.82 3.55 4.47
C ASP A 31 8.33 3.81 4.71
N SER A 32 9.20 3.00 4.11
CA SER A 32 10.65 3.18 4.19
C SER A 32 11.16 4.11 3.09
N LYS A 33 11.49 5.35 3.47
CA LYS A 33 12.16 6.30 2.56
C LYS A 33 13.51 5.77 2.06
N ALA A 34 14.26 5.06 2.91
CA ALA A 34 15.53 4.46 2.54
C ALA A 34 15.36 3.42 1.43
N ALA A 35 14.35 2.55 1.53
CA ALA A 35 14.05 1.56 0.49
C ALA A 35 13.66 2.23 -0.84
N LEU A 36 12.86 3.30 -0.80
CA LEU A 36 12.49 4.08 -1.99
C LEU A 36 13.71 4.74 -2.62
N TYR A 37 14.60 5.30 -1.79
CA TYR A 37 15.84 5.95 -2.27
C TYR A 37 16.78 4.96 -2.95
N ILE A 38 17.00 3.77 -2.34
CA ILE A 38 17.82 2.69 -2.90
C ILE A 38 17.21 2.19 -4.22
N ALA A 39 15.89 2.03 -4.29
CA ALA A 39 15.22 1.61 -5.51
C ALA A 39 15.34 2.62 -6.66
N ALA A 40 15.34 3.91 -6.34
CA ALA A 40 15.43 4.99 -7.33
C ALA A 40 16.87 5.29 -7.77
N ASN A 41 17.86 5.08 -6.88
CA ASN A 41 19.24 5.52 -7.11
C ASN A 41 20.07 4.46 -7.84
N PRO A 42 20.76 4.79 -8.93
CA PRO A 42 21.60 3.86 -9.69
C PRO A 42 22.99 3.58 -9.08
N VAL A 43 23.31 4.15 -7.92
CA VAL A 43 24.65 3.99 -7.32
C VAL A 43 24.89 2.54 -6.91
N PHE A 44 26.02 1.99 -7.37
CA PHE A 44 26.52 0.66 -7.03
C PHE A 44 26.75 0.54 -5.52
N HIS A 45 26.04 -0.36 -4.88
CA HIS A 45 26.31 -0.76 -3.50
C HIS A 45 27.13 -2.05 -3.51
N GLU A 46 28.45 -1.92 -3.55
CA GLU A 46 29.40 -3.07 -3.65
C GLU A 46 29.21 -4.16 -2.59
N ARG A 47 28.55 -3.85 -1.47
CA ARG A 47 28.37 -4.77 -0.34
C ARG A 47 27.09 -5.60 -0.38
N THR A 48 26.22 -5.45 -1.39
CA THR A 48 24.87 -6.05 -1.37
C THR A 48 24.45 -6.62 -2.72
N LYS A 49 25.24 -7.54 -3.28
CA LYS A 49 24.96 -8.19 -4.59
C LYS A 49 23.53 -8.74 -4.71
N HIS A 50 22.96 -9.29 -3.63
CA HIS A 50 21.59 -9.82 -3.65
C HIS A 50 20.53 -8.71 -3.77
N ILE A 51 20.79 -7.52 -3.18
CA ILE A 51 19.88 -6.38 -3.26
C ILE A 51 19.98 -5.69 -4.63
N GLU A 52 21.10 -5.82 -5.30
CA GLU A 52 21.35 -5.17 -6.60
C GLU A 52 20.41 -5.69 -7.69
N VAL A 53 20.22 -6.99 -7.78
CA VAL A 53 19.29 -7.62 -8.73
C VAL A 53 17.86 -7.13 -8.50
N ASP A 54 17.43 -7.11 -7.25
CA ASP A 54 16.10 -6.62 -6.84
C ASP A 54 15.92 -5.14 -7.17
N CYS A 55 16.94 -4.32 -6.93
CA CYS A 55 16.91 -2.90 -7.25
C CYS A 55 16.86 -2.66 -8.76
N HIS A 56 17.63 -3.41 -9.54
CA HIS A 56 17.60 -3.38 -11.00
C HIS A 56 16.21 -3.73 -11.54
N TYR A 57 15.61 -4.78 -11.01
CA TYR A 57 14.28 -5.21 -11.41
C TYR A 57 13.22 -4.13 -11.13
N ILE A 58 13.19 -3.58 -9.90
CA ILE A 58 12.25 -2.52 -9.55
C ILE A 58 12.44 -1.29 -10.45
N ARG A 59 13.69 -0.86 -10.65
CA ARG A 59 14.06 0.29 -11.47
C ARG A 59 13.62 0.13 -12.91
N SER A 60 13.82 -1.06 -13.49
CA SER A 60 13.37 -1.36 -14.85
C SER A 60 11.85 -1.21 -15.00
N LYS A 61 11.08 -1.59 -13.98
CA LYS A 61 9.61 -1.46 -14.00
C LYS A 61 9.13 -0.02 -13.78
N ILE A 62 9.86 0.77 -12.98
CA ILE A 62 9.61 2.22 -12.84
C ILE A 62 9.88 2.93 -14.17
N GLN A 63 11.03 2.66 -14.81
CA GLN A 63 11.41 3.27 -16.10
C GLN A 63 10.45 2.88 -17.23
N ALA A 64 9.98 1.64 -17.23
CA ALA A 64 8.97 1.17 -18.18
C ALA A 64 7.56 1.74 -17.92
N GLY A 65 7.36 2.56 -16.87
CA GLY A 65 6.06 3.12 -16.53
C GLY A 65 5.03 2.10 -16.02
N VAL A 66 5.47 0.90 -15.64
CA VAL A 66 4.58 -0.16 -15.14
C VAL A 66 4.16 0.12 -13.70
N ILE A 67 5.08 0.65 -12.88
CA ILE A 67 4.83 1.01 -11.49
C ILE A 67 5.30 2.43 -11.20
N LYS A 68 4.67 3.05 -10.19
CA LYS A 68 5.09 4.33 -9.62
C LYS A 68 5.15 4.20 -8.11
N THR A 69 6.27 4.58 -7.50
CA THR A 69 6.51 4.45 -6.06
C THR A 69 6.15 5.72 -5.32
N PHE A 70 5.53 5.57 -4.13
CA PHE A 70 5.14 6.68 -3.26
C PHE A 70 5.53 6.38 -1.82
N HIS A 71 5.92 7.42 -1.10
CA HIS A 71 6.10 7.32 0.33
C HIS A 71 4.76 7.46 1.06
N VAL A 72 4.54 6.61 2.06
CA VAL A 72 3.43 6.70 2.99
C VAL A 72 3.98 6.68 4.42
N PRO A 73 3.53 7.57 5.32
CA PRO A 73 3.91 7.50 6.73
C PRO A 73 3.50 6.15 7.34
N THR A 74 4.33 5.56 8.20
CA THR A 74 4.10 4.23 8.80
C THR A 74 2.71 4.11 9.44
N ARG A 75 2.23 5.16 10.10
CA ARG A 75 0.88 5.18 10.70
C ARG A 75 -0.26 5.02 9.68
N HIS A 76 -0.01 5.27 8.40
CA HIS A 76 -0.98 5.20 7.31
C HIS A 76 -0.74 3.99 6.39
N GLN A 77 0.27 3.15 6.71
CA GLN A 77 0.58 1.97 5.92
C GLN A 77 -0.50 0.89 6.14
N ILE A 78 -1.35 0.70 5.13
CA ILE A 78 -2.48 -0.24 5.20
C ILE A 78 -1.99 -1.69 5.34
N ALA A 79 -0.85 -2.04 4.75
CA ALA A 79 -0.29 -3.38 4.84
C ALA A 79 0.04 -3.81 6.29
N ASP A 80 0.29 -2.85 7.19
CA ASP A 80 0.53 -3.13 8.61
C ASP A 80 -0.66 -3.81 9.29
N PHE A 81 -1.86 -3.57 8.79
CA PHE A 81 -3.09 -4.22 9.27
C PHE A 81 -3.01 -5.76 9.19
N PHE A 82 -2.33 -6.29 8.18
CA PHE A 82 -2.22 -7.73 7.93
C PHE A 82 -0.93 -8.34 8.50
N THR A 83 0.05 -7.53 8.87
CA THR A 83 1.40 -8.01 9.17
C THR A 83 1.88 -7.67 10.57
N LYS A 84 1.17 -6.80 11.30
CA LYS A 84 1.58 -6.34 12.64
C LYS A 84 0.46 -6.46 13.67
N ALA A 85 0.82 -6.76 14.90
CA ALA A 85 -0.08 -6.61 16.04
C ALA A 85 -0.31 -5.12 16.30
N LEU A 86 -1.52 -4.65 16.04
CA LEU A 86 -1.88 -3.24 16.15
C LEU A 86 -2.65 -2.97 17.45
N GLY A 87 -2.36 -1.84 18.10
CA GLY A 87 -3.21 -1.33 19.16
C GLY A 87 -4.60 -0.90 18.63
N TYR A 88 -5.61 -0.91 19.54
CA TYR A 88 -7.01 -0.66 19.19
C TYR A 88 -7.24 0.56 18.28
N LYS A 89 -6.68 1.72 18.62
CA LYS A 89 -6.86 2.96 17.84
C LYS A 89 -6.33 2.84 16.42
N GLN A 90 -5.13 2.29 16.28
CA GLN A 90 -4.47 2.11 14.98
C GLN A 90 -5.21 1.08 14.13
N PHE A 91 -5.68 -0.02 14.74
CA PHE A 91 -6.47 -1.05 14.07
C PHE A 91 -7.73 -0.45 13.42
N TYR A 92 -8.55 0.26 14.20
CA TYR A 92 -9.78 0.86 13.67
C TYR A 92 -9.53 1.97 12.67
N PHE A 93 -8.46 2.74 12.84
CA PHE A 93 -8.05 3.74 11.88
C PHE A 93 -7.72 3.11 10.50
N LEU A 94 -6.92 2.05 10.46
CA LEU A 94 -6.59 1.38 9.21
C LEU A 94 -7.79 0.64 8.62
N LEU A 95 -8.62 0.01 9.47
CA LEU A 95 -9.86 -0.65 9.06
C LEU A 95 -10.80 0.34 8.34
N SER A 96 -10.95 1.57 8.86
CA SER A 96 -11.77 2.60 8.23
C SER A 96 -11.23 3.05 6.86
N LYS A 97 -9.90 2.99 6.67
CA LYS A 97 -9.27 3.32 5.38
C LYS A 97 -9.48 2.23 4.31
N MET A 98 -9.73 1.00 4.74
CA MET A 98 -9.95 -0.13 3.84
C MET A 98 -11.40 -0.25 3.36
N ASN A 99 -12.31 0.61 3.81
CA ASN A 99 -13.75 0.55 3.49
C ASN A 99 -14.37 -0.85 3.76
N MET A 100 -13.84 -1.55 4.76
CA MET A 100 -14.37 -2.86 5.14
C MET A 100 -15.68 -2.72 5.89
N ILE A 101 -16.69 -3.47 5.47
CA ILE A 101 -17.99 -3.57 6.12
C ILE A 101 -18.15 -4.94 6.78
N ASN A 102 -18.77 -4.95 7.96
CA ASN A 102 -19.15 -6.18 8.62
C ASN A 102 -20.44 -6.72 7.99
N ILE A 103 -20.32 -7.77 7.18
CA ILE A 103 -21.48 -8.39 6.52
C ILE A 103 -22.44 -9.11 7.49
N TYR A 104 -22.00 -9.36 8.72
CA TYR A 104 -22.82 -9.99 9.77
C TYR A 104 -23.51 -8.98 10.69
N SER A 105 -23.26 -7.68 10.52
CA SER A 105 -23.99 -6.66 11.27
C SER A 105 -25.39 -6.49 10.68
N SER A 106 -26.42 -6.42 11.54
CA SER A 106 -27.75 -6.01 11.11
C SER A 106 -27.70 -4.62 10.45
N SER A 107 -28.51 -4.39 9.43
CA SER A 107 -28.43 -3.19 8.57
C SER A 107 -28.39 -1.86 9.34
N TRP A 108 -29.11 -1.77 10.48
CA TRP A 108 -29.15 -0.56 11.30
C TRP A 108 -27.95 -0.41 12.25
N GLU A 109 -27.38 -1.52 12.73
CA GLU A 109 -26.14 -1.53 13.52
C GLU A 109 -24.92 -1.16 12.67
N GLY A 110 -24.95 -1.49 11.37
CA GLY A 110 -23.98 -1.05 10.38
C GLY A 110 -23.99 0.47 10.23
N VAL A 111 -25.16 1.09 10.17
CA VAL A 111 -25.32 2.54 10.07
C VAL A 111 -24.81 3.26 11.33
N LEU A 112 -25.09 2.73 12.52
CA LEU A 112 -24.59 3.31 13.78
C LEU A 112 -23.08 3.18 13.93
N LYS A 113 -22.50 2.06 13.47
CA LYS A 113 -21.03 1.91 13.42
C LYS A 113 -20.39 2.83 12.38
N GLN A 114 -21.04 3.07 11.27
CA GLN A 114 -20.60 4.02 10.25
C GLN A 114 -20.63 5.46 10.78
N LEU A 115 -21.66 5.85 11.50
CA LEU A 115 -21.76 7.14 12.19
C LEU A 115 -20.68 7.29 13.27
N ASN A 116 -20.40 6.25 14.06
CA ASN A 116 -19.30 6.25 15.04
C ASN A 116 -17.92 6.35 14.39
N ILE A 117 -17.71 5.74 13.22
CA ILE A 117 -16.47 5.86 12.45
C ILE A 117 -16.32 7.29 11.92
N GLU A 118 -17.38 7.93 11.47
CA GLU A 118 -17.36 9.35 11.04
C GLU A 118 -17.07 10.30 12.21
N ILE A 119 -17.62 10.05 13.39
CA ILE A 119 -17.33 10.83 14.61
C ILE A 119 -15.87 10.65 15.02
N ILE A 120 -15.34 9.43 14.95
CA ILE A 120 -13.93 9.15 15.24
C ILE A 120 -13.03 9.82 14.18
N ARG A 121 -13.43 9.83 12.92
CA ARG A 121 -12.73 10.52 11.83
C ARG A 121 -12.68 12.02 12.08
N ALA A 122 -13.80 12.64 12.41
CA ALA A 122 -13.91 14.06 12.70
C ALA A 122 -13.07 14.48 13.93
N ASN A 123 -12.90 13.59 14.90
CA ASN A 123 -12.07 13.84 16.10
C ASN A 123 -10.57 13.63 15.87
N ILE A 124 -10.18 12.87 14.84
CA ILE A 124 -8.77 12.65 14.46
C ILE A 124 -8.25 13.76 13.53
N GLU A 125 -9.15 14.39 12.78
CA GLU A 125 -8.83 15.47 11.84
C GLU A 125 -8.81 16.88 12.48
N LYS A 126 -9.14 17.01 13.77
CA LYS A 126 -8.94 18.28 14.48
C LYS A 126 -7.45 18.43 14.82
N PRO A 127 -6.77 19.45 14.26
CA PRO A 127 -5.42 19.80 14.69
C PRO A 127 -5.47 20.30 16.14
N LEU A 128 -4.47 19.89 16.94
CA LEU A 128 -4.16 20.50 18.22
C LEU A 128 -3.72 21.94 18.02
#